data_def72c317d2602650f0177024bdbef9a
#
_entry.id   def72c317d2602650f0177024bdbef9a
#
_cell.length_a   1.000
_cell.length_b   1.000
_cell.length_c   1.000
_cell.angle_alpha   90.00
_cell.angle_beta   90.00
_cell.angle_gamma   90.00
#
_symmetry.space_group_name_H-M   'P 1'
#
loop_
_entity.id
_entity.type
_entity.pdbx_description
1 polymer ?
#
loop_
_entity_poly.entity_id
_entity_poly.type
_entity_poly.pdbx_seq_one_letter_code
_entity_poly.pdbx_strand_id
1 'polypeptide(L)'
;KDQFHYSENTEVYNQYYSGVSAGYGVRFFVMASSPPRKIIVGYNEPNSPASESSLSRGAEIISIDGEAIEDSNNVDVLNAGLFPETLGETHTFVVRDLNAPEDRTFTMTSAETISVPVKNIATFDVAGKKVGYLTFNAHIKPAETQLIDAISQLKASNVEELVLDMSYNGGGYLTIAAELGYMVAGPLAEGLIFDELTFNDKYTERDPINNNILEPSRFESTAAGFDAPTDPTPA
;
A
#
# COMPACT_ATOMS: atom_id res chain seq x y z
N LYS A 1 -18.89 10.89 -16.85
CA LYS A 1 -17.87 9.85 -17.07
C LYS A 1 -17.43 9.38 -15.71
N ASP A 2 -17.66 8.11 -15.41
CA ASP A 2 -17.31 7.53 -14.12
C ASP A 2 -15.78 7.49 -14.00
N GLN A 3 -15.25 8.00 -12.89
CA GLN A 3 -13.81 8.08 -12.65
C GLN A 3 -13.24 6.80 -12.02
N PHE A 4 -14.12 5.86 -11.62
CA PHE A 4 -13.73 4.65 -10.91
C PHE A 4 -13.67 3.41 -11.82
N HIS A 5 -14.22 3.49 -13.05
CA HIS A 5 -14.12 2.39 -14.00
C HIS A 5 -12.79 2.43 -14.75
N TYR A 6 -12.02 1.39 -14.59
CA TYR A 6 -10.78 1.14 -15.34
C TYR A 6 -10.67 -0.34 -15.69
N SER A 7 -9.79 -0.69 -16.61
CA SER A 7 -9.40 -2.06 -16.91
C SER A 7 -7.90 -2.20 -16.74
N GLU A 8 -7.47 -3.32 -16.23
CA GLU A 8 -6.08 -3.63 -15.96
C GLU A 8 -5.76 -5.05 -16.47
N ASN A 9 -4.50 -5.31 -16.76
CA ASN A 9 -4.05 -6.65 -17.09
C ASN A 9 -4.18 -7.55 -15.85
N THR A 10 -4.81 -8.72 -16.01
CA THR A 10 -5.06 -9.65 -14.89
C THR A 10 -3.77 -10.12 -14.21
N GLU A 11 -2.68 -10.28 -14.96
CA GLU A 11 -1.41 -10.70 -14.40
C GLU A 11 -0.81 -9.60 -13.50
N VAL A 12 -0.82 -8.35 -13.97
CA VAL A 12 -0.39 -7.19 -13.17
C VAL A 12 -1.24 -7.04 -11.91
N TYR A 13 -2.55 -7.19 -12.05
CA TYR A 13 -3.47 -7.20 -10.92
C TYR A 13 -3.11 -8.28 -9.89
N ASN A 14 -2.92 -9.52 -10.33
CA ASN A 14 -2.59 -10.64 -9.45
C ASN A 14 -1.22 -10.45 -8.79
N GLN A 15 -0.22 -9.93 -9.50
CA GLN A 15 1.10 -9.60 -8.95
C GLN A 15 0.97 -8.55 -7.84
N TYR A 16 0.26 -7.46 -8.09
CA TYR A 16 0.03 -6.42 -7.08
C TYR A 16 -0.60 -6.99 -5.81
N TYR A 17 -1.67 -7.78 -5.94
CA TYR A 17 -2.36 -8.36 -4.77
C TYR A 17 -1.57 -9.48 -4.08
N SER A 18 -0.60 -10.09 -4.76
CA SER A 18 0.38 -11.00 -4.14
C SER A 18 1.55 -10.26 -3.48
N GLY A 19 1.59 -8.94 -3.58
CA GLY A 19 2.64 -8.11 -3.01
C GLY A 19 3.94 -8.08 -3.81
N VAL A 20 3.90 -8.48 -5.08
CA VAL A 20 5.06 -8.46 -5.97
C VAL A 20 4.81 -7.45 -7.09
N SER A 21 5.78 -6.60 -7.37
CA SER A 21 5.70 -5.65 -8.48
C SER A 21 7.06 -5.38 -9.11
N ALA A 22 7.05 -5.05 -10.40
CA ALA A 22 8.23 -4.50 -11.08
C ALA A 22 8.36 -3.01 -10.77
N GLY A 23 9.57 -2.53 -10.54
CA GLY A 23 9.82 -1.10 -10.31
C GLY A 23 10.95 -0.83 -9.33
N TYR A 24 10.91 0.32 -8.68
CA TYR A 24 11.95 0.74 -7.73
C TYR A 24 11.57 0.46 -6.26
N GLY A 25 10.33 0.01 -6.00
CA GLY A 25 9.84 -0.14 -4.63
C GLY A 25 9.66 1.20 -3.91
N VAL A 26 9.19 2.21 -4.62
CA VAL A 26 8.90 3.54 -4.07
C VAL A 26 7.46 3.96 -4.38
N ARG A 27 6.81 4.60 -3.43
CA ARG A 27 5.51 5.25 -3.65
C ARG A 27 5.73 6.72 -3.92
N PHE A 28 5.52 7.14 -5.16
CA PHE A 28 5.49 8.54 -5.56
C PHE A 28 4.10 9.14 -5.36
N PHE A 29 4.06 10.39 -4.91
CA PHE A 29 2.86 11.22 -4.86
C PHE A 29 2.97 12.38 -5.84
N VAL A 30 2.09 12.39 -6.82
CA VAL A 30 1.95 13.47 -7.78
C VAL A 30 1.05 14.52 -7.13
N MET A 31 1.67 15.56 -6.56
CA MET A 31 0.95 16.63 -5.88
C MET A 31 0.26 17.58 -6.88
N ALA A 32 0.85 17.74 -8.08
CA ALA A 32 0.27 18.42 -9.21
C ALA A 32 0.62 17.65 -10.49
N SER A 33 -0.39 17.27 -11.27
CA SER A 33 -0.24 16.49 -12.51
C SER A 33 0.03 17.35 -13.75
N SER A 34 -0.20 18.67 -13.65
CA SER A 34 0.06 19.64 -14.70
C SER A 34 1.09 20.66 -14.22
N PRO A 35 1.86 21.28 -15.14
CA PRO A 35 2.82 22.32 -14.76
C PRO A 35 2.19 23.49 -13.97
N PRO A 36 2.87 23.96 -12.92
CA PRO A 36 4.13 23.44 -12.37
C PRO A 36 3.88 22.12 -11.60
N ARG A 37 4.50 21.02 -12.07
CA ARG A 37 4.34 19.69 -11.43
C ARG A 37 5.19 19.57 -10.18
N LYS A 38 4.69 18.76 -9.25
CA LYS A 38 5.43 18.42 -8.07
C LYS A 38 5.22 16.95 -7.72
N ILE A 39 6.32 16.22 -7.56
CA ILE A 39 6.33 14.80 -7.20
C ILE A 39 7.19 14.62 -5.96
N ILE A 40 6.64 13.98 -4.96
CA ILE A 40 7.35 13.69 -3.70
C ILE A 40 7.33 12.19 -3.39
N VAL A 41 8.33 11.74 -2.65
CA VAL A 41 8.43 10.37 -2.14
C VAL A 41 7.56 10.22 -0.90
N GLY A 42 6.64 9.27 -0.92
CA GLY A 42 5.82 8.90 0.24
C GLY A 42 6.54 7.91 1.16
N TYR A 43 6.95 6.78 0.59
CA TYR A 43 7.70 5.75 1.29
C TYR A 43 8.40 4.81 0.30
N ASN A 44 9.34 4.01 0.82
CA ASN A 44 10.01 2.95 0.07
C ASN A 44 9.68 1.58 0.65
N GLU A 45 9.76 0.56 -0.21
CA GLU A 45 9.82 -0.82 0.23
C GLU A 45 11.23 -1.17 0.74
N PRO A 46 11.36 -1.98 1.79
CA PRO A 46 12.66 -2.49 2.24
C PRO A 46 13.35 -3.30 1.13
N ASN A 47 14.68 -3.27 1.11
CA ASN A 47 15.50 -4.03 0.17
C ASN A 47 15.12 -3.80 -1.31
N SER A 48 14.72 -2.59 -1.63
CA SER A 48 14.34 -2.16 -2.98
C SER A 48 15.38 -1.22 -3.57
N PRO A 49 15.44 -1.04 -4.90
CA PRO A 49 16.33 -0.06 -5.53
C PRO A 49 16.21 1.35 -4.92
N ALA A 50 15.01 1.76 -4.54
CA ALA A 50 14.81 3.05 -3.88
C ALA A 50 15.43 3.11 -2.48
N SER A 51 15.30 2.04 -1.68
CA SER A 51 15.92 1.98 -0.35
C SER A 51 17.46 1.94 -0.44
N GLU A 52 18.02 1.24 -1.41
CA GLU A 52 19.46 1.16 -1.66
C GLU A 52 20.05 2.50 -2.11
N SER A 53 19.28 3.30 -2.88
CA SER A 53 19.67 4.65 -3.30
C SER A 53 19.56 5.70 -2.18
N SER A 54 19.18 5.30 -0.97
CA SER A 54 18.90 6.19 0.15
C SER A 54 17.81 7.23 -0.14
N LEU A 55 16.94 6.94 -1.09
CA LEU A 55 15.76 7.77 -1.34
C LEU A 55 14.84 7.68 -0.12
N SER A 56 14.39 8.80 0.40
CA SER A 56 13.63 8.83 1.65
C SER A 56 12.34 9.64 1.54
N ARG A 57 11.44 9.38 2.48
CA ARG A 57 10.16 10.10 2.57
C ARG A 57 10.36 11.61 2.57
N GLY A 58 9.57 12.31 1.77
CA GLY A 58 9.58 13.77 1.65
C GLY A 58 10.59 14.30 0.65
N ALA A 59 11.44 13.45 0.05
CA ALA A 59 12.31 13.86 -1.04
C ALA A 59 11.45 14.29 -2.25
N GLU A 60 11.84 15.39 -2.88
CA GLU A 60 11.21 15.91 -4.10
C GLU A 60 11.99 15.44 -5.33
N ILE A 61 11.29 14.92 -6.33
CA ILE A 61 11.89 14.56 -7.61
C ILE A 61 11.98 15.83 -8.46
N ILE A 62 13.19 16.22 -8.81
CA ILE A 62 13.47 17.45 -9.57
C ILE A 62 13.51 17.16 -11.06
N SER A 63 14.22 16.10 -11.47
CA SER A 63 14.25 15.67 -12.86
C SER A 63 14.45 14.17 -13.00
N ILE A 64 14.08 13.62 -14.15
CA ILE A 64 14.28 12.23 -14.56
C ILE A 64 14.85 12.22 -15.98
N ASP A 65 15.98 11.54 -16.18
CA ASP A 65 16.69 11.46 -17.47
C ASP A 65 16.96 12.81 -18.13
N GLY A 66 17.16 13.84 -17.31
CA GLY A 66 17.40 15.21 -17.75
C GLY A 66 16.13 16.03 -17.99
N GLU A 67 14.94 15.41 -17.96
CA GLU A 67 13.67 16.13 -18.05
C GLU A 67 13.23 16.67 -16.68
N ALA A 68 13.00 17.97 -16.60
CA ALA A 68 12.53 18.60 -15.36
C ALA A 68 11.08 18.22 -15.07
N ILE A 69 10.79 17.81 -13.82
CA ILE A 69 9.43 17.47 -13.41
C ILE A 69 8.48 18.67 -13.55
N GLU A 70 8.92 19.84 -13.08
CA GLU A 70 8.07 21.01 -12.90
C GLU A 70 7.41 21.46 -14.21
N ASP A 71 8.18 21.65 -15.27
CA ASP A 71 7.71 22.33 -16.48
C ASP A 71 7.75 21.49 -17.77
N SER A 72 8.25 20.23 -17.71
CA SER A 72 8.37 19.40 -18.92
C SER A 72 7.02 19.15 -19.59
N ASN A 73 7.01 19.21 -20.91
CA ASN A 73 5.90 18.72 -21.74
C ASN A 73 6.10 17.28 -22.22
N ASN A 74 7.24 16.67 -21.91
CA ASN A 74 7.59 15.31 -22.31
C ASN A 74 7.10 14.28 -21.26
N VAL A 75 5.78 14.17 -21.14
CA VAL A 75 5.13 13.30 -20.15
C VAL A 75 5.52 11.83 -20.31
N ASP A 76 5.82 11.40 -21.53
CA ASP A 76 6.21 10.01 -21.81
C ASP A 76 7.55 9.66 -21.15
N VAL A 77 8.55 10.55 -21.22
CA VAL A 77 9.83 10.36 -20.50
C VAL A 77 9.62 10.35 -18.98
N LEU A 78 8.80 11.27 -18.48
CA LEU A 78 8.50 11.31 -17.04
C LEU A 78 7.83 10.01 -16.56
N ASN A 79 6.84 9.51 -17.30
CA ASN A 79 6.15 8.28 -16.95
C ASN A 79 7.06 7.05 -17.06
N ALA A 80 7.83 6.93 -18.14
CA ALA A 80 8.79 5.84 -18.31
C ALA A 80 9.80 5.79 -17.15
N GLY A 81 10.34 6.95 -16.77
CA GLY A 81 11.31 7.02 -15.68
C GLY A 81 10.71 6.81 -14.28
N LEU A 82 9.46 7.26 -14.03
CA LEU A 82 8.79 7.06 -12.73
C LEU A 82 8.24 5.64 -12.56
N PHE A 83 7.72 5.06 -13.64
CA PHE A 83 6.95 3.82 -13.64
C PHE A 83 7.48 2.88 -14.74
N PRO A 84 8.71 2.34 -14.60
CA PRO A 84 9.27 1.44 -15.60
C PRO A 84 8.39 0.20 -15.74
N GLU A 85 8.13 -0.19 -17.00
CA GLU A 85 7.24 -1.32 -17.33
C GLU A 85 7.97 -2.66 -17.32
N THR A 86 9.30 -2.65 -17.50
CA THR A 86 10.11 -3.86 -17.56
C THR A 86 11.21 -3.88 -16.52
N LEU A 87 11.65 -5.08 -16.13
CA LEU A 87 12.77 -5.26 -15.21
C LEU A 87 14.07 -4.90 -15.90
N GLY A 88 14.98 -4.25 -15.16
CA GLY A 88 16.32 -3.88 -15.62
C GLY A 88 16.38 -2.52 -16.34
N GLU A 89 15.28 -1.80 -16.45
CA GLU A 89 15.31 -0.41 -16.93
C GLU A 89 16.03 0.49 -15.93
N THR A 90 16.97 1.30 -16.43
CA THR A 90 17.79 2.20 -15.60
C THR A 90 17.51 3.64 -15.95
N HIS A 91 17.14 4.43 -14.96
CA HIS A 91 16.84 5.85 -15.11
C HIS A 91 17.65 6.69 -14.13
N THR A 92 17.95 7.92 -14.54
CA THR A 92 18.71 8.89 -13.74
C THR A 92 17.78 9.88 -13.07
N PHE A 93 17.90 10.01 -11.76
CA PHE A 93 17.09 10.89 -10.92
C PHE A 93 17.95 12.03 -10.36
N VAL A 94 17.40 13.24 -10.39
CA VAL A 94 17.85 14.34 -9.56
C VAL A 94 16.79 14.60 -8.53
N VAL A 95 17.17 14.58 -7.25
CA VAL A 95 16.24 14.73 -6.13
C VAL A 95 16.75 15.74 -5.13
N ARG A 96 15.82 16.40 -4.44
CA ARG A 96 16.08 17.20 -3.25
C ARG A 96 15.53 16.48 -2.03
N ASP A 97 16.40 16.00 -1.17
CA ASP A 97 15.99 15.36 0.08
C ASP A 97 15.31 16.38 1.00
N LEU A 98 14.45 15.90 1.89
CA LEU A 98 13.70 16.77 2.81
C LEU A 98 14.66 17.63 3.66
N ASN A 99 14.49 18.94 3.59
CA ASN A 99 15.34 19.93 4.26
C ASN A 99 16.80 19.98 3.78
N ALA A 100 17.15 19.32 2.70
CA ALA A 100 18.50 19.43 2.11
C ALA A 100 18.64 20.76 1.33
N PRO A 101 19.82 21.43 1.42
CA PRO A 101 20.07 22.65 0.68
C PRO A 101 20.41 22.41 -0.80
N GLU A 102 20.83 21.21 -1.15
CA GLU A 102 21.33 20.85 -2.48
C GLU A 102 20.62 19.61 -3.02
N ASP A 103 20.60 19.53 -4.36
CA ASP A 103 20.10 18.36 -5.08
C ASP A 103 21.21 17.31 -5.18
N ARG A 104 20.81 16.04 -5.25
CA ARG A 104 21.72 14.93 -5.56
C ARG A 104 21.23 14.14 -6.75
N THR A 105 22.18 13.55 -7.47
CA THR A 105 21.92 12.73 -8.66
C THR A 105 22.31 11.27 -8.36
N PHE A 106 21.46 10.34 -8.79
CA PHE A 106 21.73 8.91 -8.73
C PHE A 106 20.94 8.17 -9.80
N THR A 107 21.24 6.90 -10.01
CA THR A 107 20.49 6.02 -10.90
C THR A 107 19.74 4.97 -10.09
N MET A 108 18.56 4.58 -10.57
CA MET A 108 17.87 3.39 -10.10
C MET A 108 17.60 2.46 -11.27
N THR A 109 17.80 1.16 -11.03
CA THR A 109 17.44 0.11 -11.98
C THR A 109 16.22 -0.61 -11.45
N SER A 110 15.18 -0.76 -12.28
CA SER A 110 13.96 -1.46 -11.91
C SER A 110 14.23 -2.93 -11.60
N ALA A 111 13.65 -3.43 -10.54
CA ALA A 111 13.78 -4.81 -10.08
C ALA A 111 12.42 -5.35 -9.64
N GLU A 112 12.35 -6.65 -9.40
CA GLU A 112 11.22 -7.21 -8.67
C GLU A 112 11.28 -6.71 -7.21
N THR A 113 10.19 -6.14 -6.73
CA THR A 113 10.07 -5.59 -5.39
C THR A 113 8.95 -6.28 -4.62
N ILE A 114 9.19 -6.48 -3.34
CA ILE A 114 8.23 -7.13 -2.43
C ILE A 114 7.62 -6.06 -1.54
N SER A 115 6.30 -5.97 -1.55
CA SER A 115 5.56 -5.04 -0.70
C SER A 115 5.53 -5.50 0.74
N VAL A 116 5.80 -4.59 1.65
CA VAL A 116 5.64 -4.76 3.09
C VAL A 116 4.55 -3.80 3.56
N PRO A 117 3.26 -4.21 3.48
CA PRO A 117 2.15 -3.31 3.78
C PRO A 117 2.05 -2.87 5.24
N VAL A 118 2.59 -3.63 6.18
CA VAL A 118 2.59 -3.29 7.61
C VAL A 118 3.99 -2.90 8.05
N LYS A 119 4.15 -1.67 8.50
CA LYS A 119 5.47 -1.07 8.80
C LYS A 119 5.45 -0.26 10.09
N ASN A 120 6.66 0.17 10.52
CA ASN A 120 6.85 1.13 11.60
C ASN A 120 6.18 0.74 12.91
N ILE A 121 6.21 -0.56 13.25
CA ILE A 121 5.65 -1.06 14.49
C ILE A 121 6.49 -0.52 15.65
N ALA A 122 5.87 0.25 16.54
CA ALA A 122 6.52 0.88 17.66
C ALA A 122 5.61 0.98 18.87
N THR A 123 6.21 1.19 20.06
CA THR A 123 5.48 1.47 21.29
C THR A 123 6.02 2.75 21.93
N PHE A 124 5.12 3.53 22.51
CA PHE A 124 5.43 4.81 23.17
C PHE A 124 4.75 4.86 24.52
N ASP A 125 5.41 5.48 25.49
CA ASP A 125 4.78 5.80 26.76
C ASP A 125 4.25 7.24 26.70
N VAL A 126 2.92 7.40 26.72
CA VAL A 126 2.25 8.68 26.58
C VAL A 126 1.29 8.87 27.77
N ALA A 127 1.54 9.85 28.60
CA ALA A 127 0.72 10.17 29.76
C ALA A 127 0.42 8.97 30.68
N GLY A 128 1.40 8.08 30.85
CA GLY A 128 1.30 6.88 31.70
C GLY A 128 0.60 5.69 31.07
N LYS A 129 0.24 5.78 29.80
CA LYS A 129 -0.31 4.68 29.01
C LYS A 129 0.69 4.22 27.98
N LYS A 130 0.67 2.92 27.65
CA LYS A 130 1.46 2.36 26.57
C LYS A 130 0.65 2.39 25.27
N VAL A 131 1.13 3.18 24.33
CA VAL A 131 0.52 3.39 23.01
C VAL A 131 1.30 2.62 21.97
N GLY A 132 0.63 1.75 21.22
CA GLY A 132 1.16 1.09 20.03
C GLY A 132 0.96 1.97 18.80
N TYR A 133 1.87 1.84 17.86
CA TYR A 133 1.78 2.47 16.54
C TYR A 133 2.13 1.46 15.48
N LEU A 134 1.39 1.46 14.39
CA LEU A 134 1.77 0.78 13.15
C LEU A 134 1.25 1.54 11.94
N THR A 135 1.98 1.47 10.83
CA THR A 135 1.53 1.95 9.51
C THR A 135 0.99 0.79 8.71
N PHE A 136 -0.21 0.97 8.13
CA PHE A 136 -0.84 -0.05 7.28
C PHE A 136 -1.17 0.53 5.90
N ASN A 137 -0.44 0.12 4.86
CA ASN A 137 -0.45 0.79 3.55
C ASN A 137 -1.36 0.15 2.50
N ALA A 138 -1.67 -1.15 2.59
CA ALA A 138 -2.49 -1.82 1.59
C ALA A 138 -3.10 -3.13 2.13
N HIS A 139 -4.35 -3.42 1.74
CA HIS A 139 -5.06 -4.66 2.06
C HIS A 139 -4.76 -5.72 0.97
N ILE A 140 -3.50 -6.14 0.87
CA ILE A 140 -3.01 -7.18 -0.06
C ILE A 140 -2.62 -8.44 0.71
N LYS A 141 -2.49 -9.57 0.04
CA LYS A 141 -2.27 -10.88 0.70
C LYS A 141 -1.21 -10.89 1.79
N PRO A 142 0.02 -10.32 1.57
CA PRO A 142 1.04 -10.30 2.64
C PRO A 142 0.63 -9.54 3.90
N ALA A 143 -0.38 -8.69 3.84
CA ALA A 143 -0.83 -7.92 5.00
C ALA A 143 -1.43 -8.78 6.09
N GLU A 144 -2.09 -9.90 5.76
CA GLU A 144 -2.75 -10.77 6.73
C GLU A 144 -1.76 -11.22 7.82
N THR A 145 -0.72 -11.95 7.43
CA THR A 145 0.30 -12.43 8.37
C THR A 145 1.01 -11.28 9.08
N GLN A 146 1.36 -10.21 8.35
CA GLN A 146 2.05 -9.07 8.92
C GLN A 146 1.20 -8.33 9.97
N LEU A 147 -0.12 -8.22 9.79
CA LEU A 147 -1.03 -7.63 10.77
C LEU A 147 -1.15 -8.51 12.01
N ILE A 148 -1.31 -9.83 11.82
CA ILE A 148 -1.36 -10.80 12.94
C ILE A 148 -0.10 -10.71 13.79
N ASP A 149 1.07 -10.70 13.16
CA ASP A 149 2.36 -10.59 13.85
C ASP A 149 2.50 -9.23 14.56
N ALA A 150 2.17 -8.14 13.89
CA ALA A 150 2.25 -6.78 14.44
C ALA A 150 1.35 -6.61 15.68
N ILE A 151 0.08 -7.02 15.58
CA ILE A 151 -0.89 -6.93 16.69
C ILE A 151 -0.45 -7.85 17.83
N SER A 152 0.05 -9.05 17.53
CA SER A 152 0.57 -9.97 18.54
C SER A 152 1.78 -9.38 19.29
N GLN A 153 2.69 -8.73 18.57
CA GLN A 153 3.84 -8.02 19.15
C GLN A 153 3.39 -6.85 20.05
N LEU A 154 2.47 -6.03 19.59
CA LEU A 154 1.93 -4.92 20.37
C LEU A 154 1.19 -5.40 21.63
N LYS A 155 0.38 -6.47 21.51
CA LYS A 155 -0.29 -7.09 22.63
C LYS A 155 0.71 -7.66 23.66
N ALA A 156 1.76 -8.35 23.21
CA ALA A 156 2.82 -8.86 24.10
C ALA A 156 3.57 -7.73 24.82
N SER A 157 3.59 -6.53 24.25
CA SER A 157 4.15 -5.32 24.85
C SER A 157 3.21 -4.63 25.85
N ASN A 158 2.00 -5.19 26.10
CA ASN A 158 0.95 -4.62 26.95
C ASN A 158 0.50 -3.23 26.49
N VAL A 159 0.29 -3.06 25.17
CA VAL A 159 -0.27 -1.85 24.60
C VAL A 159 -1.74 -1.70 25.04
N GLU A 160 -2.10 -0.49 25.47
CA GLU A 160 -3.44 -0.14 25.93
C GLU A 160 -4.23 0.66 24.88
N GLU A 161 -3.54 1.39 24.03
CA GLU A 161 -4.11 2.20 22.95
C GLU A 161 -3.32 1.97 21.66
N LEU A 162 -4.00 2.03 20.51
CA LEU A 162 -3.41 1.83 19.19
C LEU A 162 -3.60 3.06 18.30
N VAL A 163 -2.51 3.51 17.71
CA VAL A 163 -2.51 4.41 16.55
C VAL A 163 -2.29 3.57 15.30
N LEU A 164 -3.35 3.41 14.51
CA LEU A 164 -3.32 2.77 13.21
C LEU A 164 -3.19 3.85 12.14
N ASP A 165 -2.00 3.99 11.54
CA ASP A 165 -1.74 4.96 10.48
C ASP A 165 -2.06 4.33 9.11
N MET A 166 -3.14 4.77 8.50
CA MET A 166 -3.61 4.36 7.19
C MET A 166 -3.46 5.48 6.13
N SER A 167 -2.59 6.45 6.36
CA SER A 167 -2.43 7.63 5.49
C SER A 167 -2.13 7.28 4.03
N TYR A 168 -1.52 6.14 3.77
CA TYR A 168 -1.16 5.67 2.44
C TYR A 168 -2.01 4.49 1.95
N ASN A 169 -3.03 4.08 2.72
CA ASN A 169 -3.84 2.91 2.42
C ASN A 169 -4.86 3.21 1.33
N GLY A 170 -4.79 2.47 0.24
CA GLY A 170 -5.74 2.56 -0.88
C GLY A 170 -6.85 1.51 -0.85
N GLY A 171 -6.92 0.67 0.21
CA GLY A 171 -7.86 -0.44 0.30
C GLY A 171 -7.30 -1.76 -0.20
N GLY A 172 -8.17 -2.64 -0.68
CA GLY A 172 -7.88 -3.99 -1.19
C GLY A 172 -8.89 -5.02 -0.67
N TYR A 173 -8.43 -6.15 -0.13
CA TYR A 173 -9.30 -7.22 0.36
C TYR A 173 -10.11 -6.81 1.59
N LEU A 174 -11.43 -6.88 1.48
CA LEU A 174 -12.36 -6.60 2.57
C LEU A 174 -12.18 -7.59 3.74
N THR A 175 -11.85 -8.84 3.43
CA THR A 175 -11.55 -9.87 4.44
C THR A 175 -10.43 -9.43 5.39
N ILE A 176 -9.33 -8.87 4.86
CA ILE A 176 -8.21 -8.36 5.68
C ILE A 176 -8.68 -7.19 6.56
N ALA A 177 -9.59 -6.35 6.06
CA ALA A 177 -10.17 -5.28 6.87
C ALA A 177 -11.03 -5.83 8.02
N ALA A 178 -11.82 -6.87 7.77
CA ALA A 178 -12.67 -7.54 8.76
C ALA A 178 -11.83 -8.25 9.85
N GLU A 179 -10.73 -8.89 9.47
CA GLU A 179 -9.76 -9.49 10.38
C GLU A 179 -9.07 -8.44 11.27
N LEU A 180 -8.58 -7.36 10.66
CA LEU A 180 -8.00 -6.24 11.42
C LEU A 180 -9.04 -5.62 12.37
N GLY A 181 -10.27 -5.45 11.88
CA GLY A 181 -11.39 -4.99 12.71
C GLY A 181 -11.58 -5.88 13.94
N TYR A 182 -11.55 -7.21 13.77
CA TYR A 182 -11.63 -8.15 14.89
C TYR A 182 -10.41 -8.06 15.83
N MET A 183 -9.19 -8.00 15.30
CA MET A 183 -7.97 -7.86 16.10
C MET A 183 -8.01 -6.62 17.01
N VAL A 184 -8.63 -5.53 16.55
CA VAL A 184 -8.74 -4.27 17.30
C VAL A 184 -9.92 -4.29 18.27
N ALA A 185 -11.08 -4.74 17.83
CA ALA A 185 -12.31 -4.74 18.63
C ALA A 185 -12.36 -5.88 19.66
N GLY A 186 -11.65 -6.98 19.38
CA GLY A 186 -11.57 -8.14 20.24
C GLY A 186 -12.79 -9.06 20.19
N PRO A 187 -12.87 -10.07 21.09
CA PRO A 187 -13.86 -11.14 21.03
C PRO A 187 -15.32 -10.70 21.10
N LEU A 188 -15.60 -9.51 21.61
CA LEU A 188 -16.96 -8.95 21.66
C LEU A 188 -17.51 -8.61 20.26
N ALA A 189 -16.66 -8.46 19.27
CA ALA A 189 -17.05 -8.22 17.88
C ALA A 189 -17.34 -9.50 17.09
N GLU A 190 -17.02 -10.67 17.62
CA GLU A 190 -17.20 -11.94 16.91
C GLU A 190 -18.66 -12.13 16.46
N GLY A 191 -18.83 -12.43 15.18
CA GLY A 191 -20.13 -12.65 14.57
C GLY A 191 -20.97 -11.39 14.32
N LEU A 192 -20.53 -10.21 14.76
CA LEU A 192 -21.19 -8.94 14.42
C LEU A 192 -20.94 -8.61 12.94
N ILE A 193 -21.84 -7.82 12.37
CA ILE A 193 -21.70 -7.33 11.00
C ILE A 193 -20.56 -6.30 10.97
N PHE A 194 -19.60 -6.52 10.04
CA PHE A 194 -18.52 -5.60 9.78
C PHE A 194 -18.88 -4.63 8.65
N ASP A 195 -19.46 -5.15 7.57
CA ASP A 195 -19.81 -4.38 6.37
C ASP A 195 -20.98 -5.01 5.63
N GLU A 196 -21.73 -4.21 4.89
CA GLU A 196 -22.82 -4.63 4.01
C GLU A 196 -22.65 -4.02 2.62
N LEU A 197 -22.51 -4.87 1.60
CA LEU A 197 -22.53 -4.44 0.20
C LEU A 197 -23.95 -4.06 -0.20
N THR A 198 -24.10 -2.83 -0.65
CA THR A 198 -25.37 -2.33 -1.18
C THR A 198 -25.19 -1.86 -2.62
N PHE A 199 -26.10 -2.28 -3.49
CA PHE A 199 -26.16 -1.81 -4.88
C PHE A 199 -27.34 -0.85 -5.06
N ASN A 200 -27.64 -0.51 -6.30
CA ASN A 200 -28.81 0.30 -6.62
C ASN A 200 -30.13 -0.50 -6.45
N ASP A 201 -31.26 0.17 -6.66
CA ASP A 201 -32.62 -0.38 -6.52
C ASP A 201 -32.95 -1.58 -7.39
N LYS A 202 -32.12 -1.91 -8.38
CA LYS A 202 -32.29 -3.09 -9.23
C LYS A 202 -31.64 -4.35 -8.64
N TYR A 203 -30.68 -4.17 -7.74
CA TYR A 203 -29.83 -5.24 -7.19
C TYR A 203 -29.82 -5.16 -5.67
N THR A 204 -31.00 -5.39 -5.07
CA THR A 204 -31.17 -5.27 -3.60
C THR A 204 -30.86 -6.57 -2.86
N GLU A 205 -30.83 -7.70 -3.55
CA GLU A 205 -30.68 -9.04 -2.95
C GLU A 205 -29.49 -9.80 -3.49
N ARG A 206 -29.03 -9.45 -4.69
CA ARG A 206 -27.97 -10.21 -5.39
C ARG A 206 -26.95 -9.30 -6.02
N ASP A 207 -25.70 -9.77 -5.97
CA ASP A 207 -24.57 -9.16 -6.66
C ASP A 207 -24.82 -9.19 -8.19
N PRO A 208 -24.76 -8.06 -8.87
CA PRO A 208 -25.00 -7.99 -10.31
C PRO A 208 -23.92 -8.65 -11.17
N ILE A 209 -22.77 -9.00 -10.61
CA ILE A 209 -21.63 -9.56 -11.33
C ILE A 209 -21.68 -11.09 -11.31
N ASN A 210 -21.82 -11.67 -10.12
CA ASN A 210 -21.73 -13.11 -9.91
C ASN A 210 -23.07 -13.77 -9.54
N ASN A 211 -24.13 -12.98 -9.37
CA ASN A 211 -25.48 -13.39 -8.98
C ASN A 211 -25.58 -14.09 -7.61
N ASN A 212 -24.56 -13.96 -6.75
CA ASN A 212 -24.62 -14.45 -5.38
C ASN A 212 -25.59 -13.62 -4.54
N ILE A 213 -26.18 -14.23 -3.50
CA ILE A 213 -26.96 -13.50 -2.50
C ILE A 213 -26.03 -12.52 -1.78
N LEU A 214 -26.50 -11.30 -1.56
CA LEU A 214 -25.78 -10.30 -0.79
C LEU A 214 -25.91 -10.67 0.70
N GLU A 215 -24.81 -11.14 1.25
CA GLU A 215 -24.68 -11.44 2.67
C GLU A 215 -23.75 -10.42 3.33
N PRO A 216 -24.06 -9.95 4.53
CA PRO A 216 -23.15 -9.08 5.28
C PRO A 216 -21.82 -9.75 5.57
N SER A 217 -20.72 -9.03 5.37
CA SER A 217 -19.42 -9.41 5.90
C SER A 217 -19.43 -9.27 7.41
N ARG A 218 -18.74 -10.18 8.10
CA ARG A 218 -18.66 -10.18 9.57
C ARG A 218 -17.24 -9.91 10.01
N PHE A 219 -17.06 -9.53 11.27
CA PHE A 219 -15.74 -9.53 11.88
C PHE A 219 -15.17 -10.94 11.85
N GLU A 220 -13.98 -11.11 11.30
CA GLU A 220 -13.35 -12.40 11.06
C GLU A 220 -12.34 -12.73 12.16
N SER A 221 -12.66 -13.74 12.98
CA SER A 221 -11.80 -14.21 14.07
C SER A 221 -10.73 -15.22 13.65
N THR A 222 -10.78 -15.67 12.39
CA THR A 222 -9.83 -16.61 11.78
C THR A 222 -9.23 -16.00 10.53
N ALA A 223 -7.93 -16.25 10.33
CA ALA A 223 -7.24 -15.83 9.13
C ALA A 223 -7.80 -16.55 7.89
N ALA A 224 -7.92 -15.83 6.78
CA ALA A 224 -8.32 -16.39 5.48
C ALA A 224 -7.24 -17.32 4.91
N GLY A 225 -5.97 -17.12 5.32
CA GLY A 225 -4.84 -17.96 4.93
C GLY A 225 -4.24 -17.57 3.58
N PHE A 226 -4.26 -16.29 3.24
CA PHE A 226 -3.69 -15.78 1.99
C PHE A 226 -2.20 -16.11 1.81
N ASP A 227 -1.44 -16.11 2.91
CA ASP A 227 0.01 -16.34 2.93
C ASP A 227 0.38 -17.73 3.44
N ALA A 228 -0.56 -18.65 3.53
CA ALA A 228 -0.24 -20.01 3.98
C ALA A 228 0.78 -20.65 3.02
N PRO A 229 2.01 -20.99 3.49
CA PRO A 229 3.08 -21.45 2.58
C PRO A 229 2.82 -22.82 1.97
N THR A 230 1.65 -23.40 2.20
CA THR A 230 1.32 -24.78 1.85
C THR A 230 -0.03 -24.95 1.16
N ASP A 231 -0.64 -23.88 0.66
CA ASP A 231 -1.78 -24.06 -0.22
C ASP A 231 -1.34 -23.92 -1.69
N PRO A 232 -0.84 -25.00 -2.32
CA PRO A 232 -0.49 -25.01 -3.73
C PRO A 232 -1.71 -25.15 -4.62
N THR A 233 -2.89 -25.27 -4.04
CA THR A 233 -4.15 -25.33 -4.76
C THR A 233 -4.87 -24.00 -4.59
N PRO A 234 -4.94 -23.17 -5.64
CA PRO A 234 -5.95 -22.13 -5.68
C PRO A 234 -7.30 -22.79 -5.52
N ALA A 235 -8.03 -22.39 -4.50
CA ALA A 235 -9.41 -22.78 -4.35
C ALA A 235 -10.24 -22.31 -5.53
#